data_8df349307213502ba3a34f60c4172957
#
_entry.id   8df349307213502ba3a34f60c4172957
#
_cell.length_a   1.000
_cell.length_b   1.000
_cell.length_c   1.000
_cell.angle_alpha   90.00
_cell.angle_beta   90.00
_cell.angle_gamma   90.00
#
_symmetry.space_group_name_H-M   'P 1'
#
loop_
_entity.id
_entity.type
_entity.pdbx_description
1 polymer ?
#
loop_
_entity_poly.entity_id
_entity_poly.type
_entity_poly.pdbx_seq_one_letter_code
_entity_poly.pdbx_strand_id
1 'polypeptide(L)'
;MVFQHPMMLRDTVLANVALALKAHAVSGRERRTRGRAMLARIGLEDRAEQSARLLSGGERQRLALGRAWLTRPRLLLLDEPTASLDPSGVEAVERIIREIRTDGTKVVMTTHNLGQATRLADDVVFLAEGLVREHAPVQRFFARPVSPEARLFIKGELPWHVGF
;
A
#
# COMPACT_ATOMS: atom_id res chain seq x y z
N MET A 1 -7.03 -3.92 -5.24
CA MET A 1 -7.01 -3.33 -3.88
C MET A 1 -6.10 -4.16 -2.99
N VAL A 2 -5.32 -3.53 -2.13
CA VAL A 2 -4.52 -4.16 -1.08
C VAL A 2 -5.04 -3.66 0.27
N PHE A 3 -5.40 -4.59 1.13
CA PHE A 3 -5.97 -4.31 2.46
C PHE A 3 -4.87 -4.19 3.51
N GLN A 4 -5.19 -3.59 4.64
CA GLN A 4 -4.33 -3.48 5.82
C GLN A 4 -3.80 -4.85 6.29
N HIS A 5 -4.65 -5.90 6.25
CA HIS A 5 -4.28 -7.27 6.60
C HIS A 5 -4.42 -8.18 5.36
N PRO A 6 -3.38 -8.29 4.52
CA PRO A 6 -3.48 -9.04 3.29
C PRO A 6 -3.54 -10.55 3.54
N MET A 7 -4.48 -11.21 2.87
CA MET A 7 -4.59 -12.67 2.91
C MET A 7 -3.47 -13.33 2.10
N MET A 8 -2.86 -14.36 2.72
CA MET A 8 -1.87 -15.22 2.08
C MET A 8 -2.45 -16.61 1.83
N LEU A 9 -2.18 -17.17 0.66
CA LEU A 9 -2.49 -18.57 0.37
C LEU A 9 -1.58 -19.49 1.19
N ARG A 10 -2.08 -20.71 1.48
CA ARG A 10 -1.30 -21.81 2.09
C ARG A 10 -0.34 -22.43 1.07
N ASP A 11 0.60 -21.61 0.57
CA ASP A 11 1.54 -21.99 -0.48
C ASP A 11 2.85 -21.19 -0.29
N THR A 12 3.82 -21.39 -1.18
CA THR A 12 5.08 -20.64 -1.16
C THR A 12 4.89 -19.15 -1.43
N VAL A 13 5.87 -18.35 -1.06
CA VAL A 13 5.92 -16.91 -1.38
C VAL A 13 5.87 -16.68 -2.90
N LEU A 14 6.62 -17.51 -3.67
CA LEU A 14 6.61 -17.45 -5.12
C LEU A 14 5.23 -17.79 -5.71
N ALA A 15 4.58 -18.83 -5.20
CA ALA A 15 3.23 -19.19 -5.66
C ALA A 15 2.22 -18.08 -5.37
N ASN A 16 2.31 -17.42 -4.21
CA ASN A 16 1.46 -16.31 -3.85
C ASN A 16 1.59 -15.12 -4.80
N VAL A 17 2.82 -14.70 -5.16
CA VAL A 17 3.00 -13.59 -6.09
C VAL A 17 2.61 -13.96 -7.51
N ALA A 18 2.95 -15.17 -7.96
CA ALA A 18 2.67 -15.64 -9.31
C ALA A 18 1.17 -15.90 -9.57
N LEU A 19 0.36 -16.08 -8.50
CA LEU A 19 -1.09 -16.27 -8.60
C LEU A 19 -1.76 -15.16 -9.41
N ALA A 20 -1.32 -13.93 -9.24
CA ALA A 20 -1.88 -12.76 -9.93
C ALA A 20 -1.90 -12.93 -11.46
N LEU A 21 -0.97 -13.70 -12.02
CA LEU A 21 -0.87 -13.94 -13.46
C LEU A 21 -1.70 -15.14 -13.95
N LYS A 22 -2.36 -15.90 -13.08
CA LYS A 22 -3.17 -17.06 -13.51
C LYS A 22 -4.31 -16.68 -14.44
N ALA A 23 -4.89 -15.51 -14.23
CA ALA A 23 -6.00 -14.99 -15.06
C ALA A 23 -5.55 -14.36 -16.40
N HIS A 24 -4.25 -14.30 -16.69
CA HIS A 24 -3.69 -13.54 -17.80
C HIS A 24 -3.09 -14.40 -18.89
N ALA A 25 -3.59 -15.58 -19.16
CA ALA A 25 -3.11 -16.50 -20.24
C ALA A 25 -1.57 -16.63 -20.32
N VAL A 26 -0.87 -16.53 -19.19
CA VAL A 26 0.60 -16.61 -19.07
C VAL A 26 1.00 -18.05 -18.72
N SER A 27 2.00 -18.60 -19.42
CA SER A 27 2.48 -19.97 -19.16
C SER A 27 3.02 -20.13 -17.72
N GLY A 28 3.01 -21.36 -17.19
CA GLY A 28 3.53 -21.65 -15.86
C GLY A 28 5.00 -21.24 -15.67
N ARG A 29 5.84 -21.48 -16.70
CA ARG A 29 7.25 -21.07 -16.72
C ARG A 29 7.38 -19.54 -16.64
N GLU A 30 6.66 -18.84 -17.46
CA GLU A 30 6.65 -17.38 -17.51
C GLU A 30 6.16 -16.76 -16.19
N ARG A 31 5.10 -17.31 -15.58
CA ARG A 31 4.61 -16.87 -14.25
C ARG A 31 5.69 -16.99 -13.19
N ARG A 32 6.45 -18.11 -13.18
CA ARG A 32 7.56 -18.29 -12.22
C ARG A 32 8.68 -17.27 -12.46
N THR A 33 9.06 -17.04 -13.71
CA THR A 33 10.10 -16.06 -14.05
C THR A 33 9.72 -14.67 -13.64
N ARG A 34 8.52 -14.21 -14.00
CA ARG A 34 8.02 -12.87 -13.59
C ARG A 34 7.80 -12.77 -12.08
N GLY A 35 7.35 -13.86 -11.45
CA GLY A 35 7.20 -13.93 -10.01
C GLY A 35 8.53 -13.75 -9.29
N ARG A 36 9.60 -14.44 -9.69
CA ARG A 36 10.95 -14.26 -9.11
C ARG A 36 11.48 -12.84 -9.30
N ALA A 37 11.36 -12.29 -10.50
CA ALA A 37 11.76 -10.91 -10.76
C ALA A 37 11.00 -9.90 -9.85
N MET A 38 9.70 -10.14 -9.61
CA MET A 38 8.93 -9.31 -8.68
C MET A 38 9.40 -9.50 -7.24
N LEU A 39 9.69 -10.74 -6.80
CA LEU A 39 10.20 -10.99 -5.45
C LEU A 39 11.53 -10.26 -5.21
N ALA A 40 12.43 -10.22 -6.19
CA ALA A 40 13.66 -9.43 -6.11
C ALA A 40 13.35 -7.93 -5.91
N ARG A 41 12.40 -7.37 -6.68
CA ARG A 41 12.00 -5.95 -6.54
C ARG A 41 11.46 -5.60 -5.16
N ILE A 42 10.69 -6.50 -4.54
CA ILE A 42 10.09 -6.26 -3.22
C ILE A 42 10.96 -6.78 -2.06
N GLY A 43 12.16 -7.27 -2.34
CA GLY A 43 13.12 -7.75 -1.34
C GLY A 43 12.67 -9.02 -0.61
N LEU A 44 12.13 -9.99 -1.36
CA LEU A 44 11.66 -11.30 -0.84
C LEU A 44 12.20 -12.48 -1.66
N GLU A 45 13.25 -12.29 -2.46
CA GLU A 45 13.79 -13.33 -3.33
C GLU A 45 14.27 -14.55 -2.54
N ASP A 46 14.98 -14.33 -1.44
CA ASP A 46 15.52 -15.37 -0.56
C ASP A 46 14.43 -16.17 0.15
N ARG A 47 13.19 -15.66 0.16
CA ARG A 47 12.02 -16.30 0.76
C ARG A 47 11.16 -17.06 -0.25
N ALA A 48 11.52 -17.08 -1.54
CA ALA A 48 10.68 -17.56 -2.65
C ALA A 48 10.03 -18.93 -2.39
N GLU A 49 10.79 -19.89 -1.88
CA GLU A 49 10.35 -21.26 -1.67
C GLU A 49 9.79 -21.51 -0.25
N GLN A 50 9.82 -20.50 0.63
CA GLN A 50 9.26 -20.62 1.98
C GLN A 50 7.74 -20.49 1.96
N SER A 51 7.07 -21.06 2.97
CA SER A 51 5.65 -20.84 3.18
C SER A 51 5.35 -19.36 3.46
N ALA A 52 4.41 -18.77 2.72
CA ALA A 52 4.00 -17.38 2.92
C ALA A 52 3.39 -17.10 4.31
N ARG A 53 3.01 -18.16 5.06
CA ARG A 53 2.52 -18.03 6.43
C ARG A 53 3.60 -17.62 7.44
N LEU A 54 4.87 -17.92 7.13
CA LEU A 54 6.01 -17.61 8.00
C LEU A 54 6.49 -16.18 7.85
N LEU A 55 5.92 -15.41 6.91
CA LEU A 55 6.28 -14.02 6.70
C LEU A 55 5.82 -13.13 7.86
N SER A 56 6.66 -12.16 8.22
CA SER A 56 6.30 -11.05 9.11
C SER A 56 5.18 -10.18 8.52
N GLY A 57 4.60 -9.28 9.31
CA GLY A 57 3.59 -8.34 8.83
C GLY A 57 4.07 -7.49 7.65
N GLY A 58 5.26 -6.91 7.76
CA GLY A 58 5.86 -6.11 6.69
C GLY A 58 6.19 -6.92 5.43
N GLU A 59 6.68 -8.15 5.59
CA GLU A 59 6.92 -9.05 4.45
C GLU A 59 5.62 -9.44 3.75
N ARG A 60 4.55 -9.73 4.51
CA ARG A 60 3.21 -9.99 3.93
C ARG A 60 2.68 -8.80 3.16
N GLN A 61 2.87 -7.59 3.69
CA GLN A 61 2.44 -6.37 3.02
C GLN A 61 3.22 -6.14 1.72
N ARG A 62 4.54 -6.32 1.74
CA ARG A 62 5.37 -6.25 0.52
C ARG A 62 4.96 -7.29 -0.52
N LEU A 63 4.68 -8.53 -0.10
CA LEU A 63 4.20 -9.59 -1.00
C LEU A 63 2.83 -9.24 -1.62
N ALA A 64 1.91 -8.67 -0.86
CA ALA A 64 0.60 -8.24 -1.36
C ALA A 64 0.72 -7.09 -2.39
N LEU A 65 1.60 -6.12 -2.13
CA LEU A 65 1.91 -5.06 -3.09
C LEU A 65 2.53 -5.63 -4.37
N GLY A 66 3.53 -6.52 -4.27
CA GLY A 66 4.14 -7.18 -5.41
C GLY A 66 3.15 -7.99 -6.24
N ARG A 67 2.21 -8.70 -5.57
CA ARG A 67 1.12 -9.42 -6.22
C ARG A 67 0.21 -8.49 -7.03
N ALA A 68 -0.15 -7.34 -6.47
CA ALA A 68 -0.96 -6.35 -7.18
C ALA A 68 -0.17 -5.67 -8.32
N TRP A 69 1.08 -5.31 -8.07
CA TRP A 69 1.95 -4.64 -9.04
C TRP A 69 2.25 -5.50 -10.28
N LEU A 70 2.42 -6.81 -10.08
CA LEU A 70 2.73 -7.76 -11.16
C LEU A 70 1.68 -7.76 -12.28
N THR A 71 0.43 -7.37 -11.99
CA THR A 71 -0.65 -7.25 -12.98
C THR A 71 -0.63 -5.92 -13.74
N ARG A 72 0.29 -5.00 -13.42
CA ARG A 72 0.40 -3.66 -14.01
C ARG A 72 -0.95 -2.90 -14.03
N PRO A 73 -1.61 -2.70 -12.90
CA PRO A 73 -2.90 -2.07 -12.86
C PRO A 73 -2.78 -0.58 -13.22
N ARG A 74 -3.82 -0.01 -13.85
CA ARG A 74 -3.90 1.44 -14.08
C ARG A 74 -4.17 2.22 -12.78
N LEU A 75 -4.87 1.60 -11.85
CA LEU A 75 -5.24 2.14 -10.54
C LEU A 75 -5.02 1.09 -9.45
N LEU A 76 -4.34 1.47 -8.37
CA LEU A 76 -4.13 0.66 -7.18
C LEU A 76 -4.74 1.36 -5.96
N LEU A 77 -5.63 0.65 -5.26
CA LEU A 77 -6.23 1.11 -4.02
C LEU A 77 -5.49 0.43 -2.85
N LEU A 78 -5.04 1.22 -1.88
CA LEU A 78 -4.34 0.77 -0.69
C LEU A 78 -5.11 1.21 0.55
N ASP A 79 -5.35 0.29 1.45
CA ASP A 79 -6.03 0.56 2.71
C ASP A 79 -5.03 0.42 3.86
N GLU A 80 -4.64 1.56 4.47
CA GLU A 80 -3.69 1.66 5.58
C GLU A 80 -2.44 0.76 5.39
N PRO A 81 -1.68 0.90 4.29
CA PRO A 81 -0.69 -0.09 3.86
C PRO A 81 0.52 -0.24 4.80
N THR A 82 0.67 0.65 5.78
CA THR A 82 1.78 0.63 6.73
C THR A 82 1.34 0.53 8.19
N ALA A 83 0.03 0.39 8.43
CA ALA A 83 -0.47 0.23 9.79
C ALA A 83 0.17 -1.00 10.45
N SER A 84 0.56 -0.84 11.71
CA SER A 84 1.17 -1.91 12.52
C SER A 84 2.54 -2.43 12.02
N LEU A 85 3.24 -1.67 11.17
CA LEU A 85 4.60 -1.98 10.74
C LEU A 85 5.64 -1.24 11.60
N ASP A 86 6.78 -1.86 11.79
CA ASP A 86 7.96 -1.21 12.34
C ASP A 86 8.54 -0.16 11.35
N PRO A 87 9.40 0.75 11.78
CA PRO A 87 9.93 1.81 10.91
C PRO A 87 10.59 1.29 9.64
N SER A 88 11.32 0.18 9.71
CA SER A 88 11.97 -0.42 8.55
C SER A 88 10.99 -1.01 7.55
N GLY A 89 9.91 -1.61 8.05
CA GLY A 89 8.78 -2.10 7.24
C GLY A 89 8.03 -0.96 6.56
N VAL A 90 7.81 0.15 7.26
CA VAL A 90 7.21 1.37 6.68
C VAL A 90 8.04 1.88 5.51
N GLU A 91 9.35 2.07 5.71
CA GLU A 91 10.25 2.56 4.66
C GLU A 91 10.25 1.65 3.42
N ALA A 92 10.33 0.33 3.63
CA ALA A 92 10.30 -0.64 2.55
C ALA A 92 8.99 -0.60 1.75
N VAL A 93 7.85 -0.49 2.43
CA VAL A 93 6.53 -0.37 1.78
C VAL A 93 6.39 0.95 1.03
N GLU A 94 6.79 2.08 1.63
CA GLU A 94 6.75 3.39 0.97
C GLU A 94 7.64 3.44 -0.29
N ARG A 95 8.83 2.81 -0.25
CA ARG A 95 9.70 2.66 -1.43
C ARG A 95 8.97 1.91 -2.56
N ILE A 96 8.35 0.78 -2.26
CA ILE A 96 7.58 0.01 -3.25
C ILE A 96 6.43 0.83 -3.83
N ILE A 97 5.71 1.59 -3.02
CA ILE A 97 4.62 2.46 -3.49
C ILE A 97 5.15 3.53 -4.46
N ARG A 98 6.31 4.15 -4.18
CA ARG A 98 6.94 5.11 -5.10
C ARG A 98 7.32 4.45 -6.43
N GLU A 99 7.90 3.25 -6.39
CA GLU A 99 8.25 2.51 -7.61
C GLU A 99 7.01 2.16 -8.44
N ILE A 100 5.91 1.72 -7.81
CA ILE A 100 4.62 1.45 -8.47
C ILE A 100 4.11 2.71 -9.20
N ARG A 101 4.22 3.89 -8.57
CA ARG A 101 3.85 5.17 -9.20
C ARG A 101 4.75 5.51 -10.38
N THR A 102 6.07 5.33 -10.24
CA THR A 102 7.04 5.56 -11.32
C THR A 102 6.77 4.66 -12.52
N ASP A 103 6.28 3.43 -12.30
CA ASP A 103 5.85 2.52 -13.38
C ASP A 103 4.51 2.94 -14.03
N GLY A 104 3.91 4.08 -13.63
CA GLY A 104 2.71 4.66 -14.24
C GLY A 104 1.37 4.21 -13.64
N THR A 105 1.38 3.49 -12.53
CA THR A 105 0.15 3.14 -11.79
C THR A 105 -0.32 4.32 -10.94
N LYS A 106 -1.58 4.74 -11.10
CA LYS A 106 -2.19 5.69 -10.16
C LYS A 106 -2.48 5.00 -8.83
N VAL A 107 -2.06 5.62 -7.73
CA VAL A 107 -2.29 5.08 -6.37
C VAL A 107 -3.29 5.97 -5.64
N VAL A 108 -4.29 5.34 -5.03
CA VAL A 108 -5.17 5.96 -4.02
C VAL A 108 -4.99 5.19 -2.73
N MET A 109 -4.69 5.89 -1.65
CA MET A 109 -4.34 5.29 -0.37
C MET A 109 -5.11 5.95 0.77
N THR A 110 -5.66 5.15 1.67
CA THR A 110 -6.12 5.65 2.97
C THR A 110 -4.97 5.62 3.97
N THR A 111 -4.87 6.64 4.80
CA THR A 111 -3.93 6.67 5.93
C THR A 111 -4.36 7.71 6.96
N HIS A 112 -4.12 7.44 8.23
CA HIS A 112 -4.19 8.41 9.32
C HIS A 112 -2.79 8.96 9.68
N ASN A 113 -1.73 8.50 9.03
CA ASN A 113 -0.37 8.97 9.28
C ASN A 113 -0.06 10.21 8.42
N LEU A 114 -0.08 11.38 9.04
CA LEU A 114 0.16 12.67 8.39
C LEU A 114 1.55 12.74 7.73
N GLY A 115 2.58 12.17 8.38
CA GLY A 115 3.93 12.12 7.82
C GLY A 115 3.99 11.28 6.55
N GLN A 116 3.29 10.14 6.50
CA GLN A 116 3.17 9.32 5.30
C GLN A 116 2.44 10.07 4.18
N ALA A 117 1.31 10.70 4.47
CA ALA A 117 0.60 11.52 3.50
C ALA A 117 1.50 12.61 2.90
N THR A 118 2.25 13.32 3.74
CA THR A 118 3.20 14.36 3.30
C THR A 118 4.29 13.81 2.38
N ARG A 119 4.81 12.58 2.63
CA ARG A 119 5.89 11.98 1.83
C ARG A 119 5.45 11.36 0.52
N LEU A 120 4.19 10.89 0.43
CA LEU A 120 3.73 10.07 -0.68
C LEU A 120 2.66 10.73 -1.55
N ALA A 121 1.83 11.60 -1.00
CA ALA A 121 0.69 12.14 -1.73
C ALA A 121 1.07 13.33 -2.63
N ASP A 122 0.39 13.44 -3.76
CA ASP A 122 0.33 14.66 -4.57
C ASP A 122 -0.87 15.50 -4.11
N ASP A 123 -2.01 14.84 -3.89
CA ASP A 123 -3.27 15.43 -3.43
C ASP A 123 -3.78 14.71 -2.19
N VAL A 124 -4.49 15.43 -1.34
CA VAL A 124 -5.17 14.92 -0.14
C VAL A 124 -6.66 15.13 -0.29
N VAL A 125 -7.42 14.06 -0.04
CA VAL A 125 -8.88 14.11 0.17
C VAL A 125 -9.12 13.84 1.65
N PHE A 126 -9.52 14.87 2.39
CA PHE A 126 -9.78 14.76 3.82
C PHE A 126 -11.25 14.40 4.06
N LEU A 127 -11.45 13.31 4.77
CA LEU A 127 -12.75 12.77 5.12
C LEU A 127 -13.00 12.93 6.62
N ALA A 128 -14.14 13.50 7.00
CA ALA A 128 -14.61 13.53 8.38
C ALA A 128 -16.13 13.36 8.40
N GLU A 129 -16.65 12.60 9.37
CA GLU A 129 -18.10 12.35 9.56
C GLU A 129 -18.79 11.83 8.29
N GLY A 130 -18.11 10.98 7.53
CA GLY A 130 -18.65 10.40 6.29
C GLY A 130 -18.70 11.35 5.09
N LEU A 131 -18.17 12.57 5.21
CA LEU A 131 -18.17 13.60 4.16
C LEU A 131 -16.75 13.97 3.72
N VAL A 132 -16.61 14.33 2.44
CA VAL A 132 -15.41 15.01 1.96
C VAL A 132 -15.43 16.45 2.45
N ARG A 133 -14.55 16.77 3.39
CA ARG A 133 -14.44 18.13 3.98
C ARG A 133 -13.46 19.01 3.24
N GLU A 134 -12.43 18.43 2.66
CA GLU A 134 -11.44 19.18 1.89
C GLU A 134 -10.77 18.26 0.83
N HIS A 135 -10.46 18.85 -0.34
CA HIS A 135 -9.59 18.27 -1.34
C HIS A 135 -8.59 19.32 -1.79
N ALA A 136 -7.31 19.04 -1.65
CA ALA A 136 -6.25 20.00 -1.99
C ALA A 136 -4.93 19.29 -2.32
N PRO A 137 -4.03 19.94 -3.09
CA PRO A 137 -2.64 19.53 -3.18
C PRO A 137 -2.01 19.40 -1.78
N VAL A 138 -1.17 18.38 -1.58
CA VAL A 138 -0.61 18.03 -0.27
C VAL A 138 0.04 19.21 0.43
N GLN A 139 0.83 20.00 -0.28
CA GLN A 139 1.52 21.18 0.28
C GLN A 139 0.53 22.22 0.82
N ARG A 140 -0.56 22.49 0.07
CA ARG A 140 -1.61 23.43 0.49
C ARG A 140 -2.39 22.89 1.68
N PHE A 141 -2.75 21.59 1.65
CA PHE A 141 -3.51 20.96 2.73
C PHE A 141 -2.80 21.09 4.08
N PHE A 142 -1.49 20.81 4.13
CA PHE A 142 -0.73 20.90 5.39
C PHE A 142 -0.35 22.33 5.78
N ALA A 143 -0.10 23.23 4.82
CA ALA A 143 0.28 24.60 5.13
C ALA A 143 -0.90 25.52 5.48
N ARG A 144 -2.04 25.34 4.80
CA ARG A 144 -3.21 26.22 4.91
C ARG A 144 -4.52 25.45 4.73
N PRO A 145 -4.87 24.53 5.65
CA PRO A 145 -6.12 23.79 5.59
C PRO A 145 -7.31 24.76 5.66
N VAL A 146 -8.32 24.52 4.82
CA VAL A 146 -9.50 25.37 4.72
C VAL A 146 -10.57 24.93 5.72
N SER A 147 -10.83 23.60 5.80
CA SER A 147 -11.87 23.09 6.71
C SER A 147 -11.44 23.19 8.17
N PRO A 148 -12.37 23.54 9.09
CA PRO A 148 -12.09 23.55 10.51
C PRO A 148 -11.62 22.19 11.04
N GLU A 149 -12.25 21.12 10.55
CA GLU A 149 -11.95 19.74 10.93
C GLU A 149 -10.52 19.34 10.52
N ALA A 150 -10.07 19.72 9.32
CA ALA A 150 -8.69 19.47 8.90
C ALA A 150 -7.68 20.23 9.75
N ARG A 151 -7.98 21.47 10.15
CA ARG A 151 -7.12 22.25 11.06
C ARG A 151 -6.95 21.55 12.41
N LEU A 152 -8.05 21.08 13.01
CA LEU A 152 -8.01 20.36 14.29
C LEU A 152 -7.27 19.03 14.14
N PHE A 153 -7.50 18.28 13.05
CA PHE A 153 -6.83 17.02 12.79
C PHE A 153 -5.30 17.19 12.65
N ILE A 154 -4.86 18.18 11.89
CA ILE A 154 -3.43 18.47 11.69
C ILE A 154 -2.76 18.89 13.00
N LYS A 155 -3.47 19.62 13.87
CA LYS A 155 -2.98 20.01 15.20
C LYS A 155 -3.01 18.86 16.22
N GLY A 156 -3.61 17.73 15.91
CA GLY A 156 -3.83 16.63 16.86
C GLY A 156 -4.92 16.90 17.88
N GLU A 157 -5.79 17.89 17.64
CA GLU A 157 -6.84 18.34 18.56
C GLU A 157 -8.22 17.70 18.27
N LEU A 158 -8.35 16.87 17.22
CA LEU A 158 -9.60 16.16 16.96
C LEU A 158 -9.82 15.09 18.05
N PRO A 159 -10.90 15.21 18.84
CA PRO A 159 -11.30 14.12 19.70
C PRO A 159 -11.69 12.92 18.80
N TRP A 160 -11.10 11.78 19.05
CA TRP A 160 -11.52 10.50 18.46
C TRP A 160 -12.87 10.13 19.09
N HIS A 161 -13.95 10.73 18.63
CA HIS A 161 -15.29 10.23 18.94
C HIS A 161 -15.49 8.97 18.12
N VAL A 162 -15.15 7.83 18.71
CA VAL A 162 -15.62 6.53 18.25
C VAL A 162 -17.12 6.52 18.57
N GLY A 163 -17.94 6.99 17.63
CA GLY A 163 -19.37 6.73 17.66
C GLY A 163 -19.57 5.26 17.35
N PHE A 164 -19.94 4.47 18.35
CA PHE A 164 -20.51 3.13 18.21
C PHE A 164 -21.96 3.26 17.78
#